data_39b2153c0e970a4e8ce868577332cb0b
#
_entry.id   39b2153c0e970a4e8ce868577332cb0b
#
_cell.length_a   1.000
_cell.length_b   1.000
_cell.length_c   1.000
_cell.angle_alpha   90.00
_cell.angle_beta   90.00
_cell.angle_gamma   90.00
#
_symmetry.space_group_name_H-M   'P 1'
#
loop_
_entity.id
_entity.type
_entity.pdbx_description
1 polymer ?
#
loop_
_entity_poly.entity_id
_entity_poly.type
_entity_poly.pdbx_seq_one_letter_code
_entity_poly.pdbx_strand_id
1 'polypeptide(L)'
;MSEVLQFEHYHQKWRPAPPLVFVDMLQSQLESEENFGRGETDPVLAKCRLLLAEARERHWPVAFVRNAPSQTARGSASSRWIEGFEPRRADMVFDRTGPSCYSNEAFADAMDSAGRVYVLAGFGAESSCLSTLMDAARNDHFVGLVRDASATRPLPGYDAAESHRAVLAVSTRYATIVTAEHWIDVAAGKAQEAPKRPNARKVT
;
A
#
# COMPACT_ATOMS: atom_id res chain seq x y z
N MET A 1 3.20 -8.00 -25.49
CA MET A 1 2.98 -8.80 -24.27
C MET A 1 3.89 -8.21 -23.21
N SER A 2 3.31 -7.37 -22.34
CA SER A 2 4.06 -6.78 -21.23
C SER A 2 4.39 -7.90 -20.25
N GLU A 3 5.65 -8.29 -20.13
CA GLU A 3 6.10 -9.08 -19.00
C GLU A 3 5.84 -8.24 -17.76
N VAL A 4 4.83 -8.64 -16.99
CA VAL A 4 4.69 -8.21 -15.60
C VAL A 4 5.93 -8.81 -14.93
N LEU A 5 6.98 -8.00 -14.81
CA LEU A 5 8.18 -8.36 -14.08
C LEU A 5 7.74 -8.74 -12.68
N GLN A 6 7.91 -10.01 -12.33
CA GLN A 6 7.46 -10.52 -11.06
C GLN A 6 8.26 -9.82 -9.97
N PHE A 7 7.57 -9.22 -9.02
CA PHE A 7 8.14 -8.54 -7.85
C PHE A 7 9.24 -9.40 -7.18
N GLU A 8 9.11 -10.70 -7.22
CA GLU A 8 10.05 -11.71 -6.72
C GLU A 8 11.44 -11.66 -7.39
N HIS A 9 11.54 -11.31 -8.68
CA HIS A 9 12.83 -11.19 -9.37
C HIS A 9 13.62 -9.95 -8.95
N TYR A 10 12.95 -8.92 -8.45
CA TYR A 10 13.60 -7.73 -7.94
C TYR A 10 14.22 -7.95 -6.56
N HIS A 11 13.65 -8.82 -5.71
CA HIS A 11 14.07 -9.01 -4.33
C HIS A 11 15.46 -9.63 -4.15
N GLN A 12 15.94 -10.45 -5.07
CA GLN A 12 17.29 -11.03 -4.97
C GLN A 12 18.44 -10.00 -5.06
N LYS A 13 18.14 -8.77 -5.50
CA LYS A 13 19.14 -7.71 -5.72
C LYS A 13 19.07 -6.55 -4.72
N TRP A 14 18.03 -6.48 -3.86
CA TRP A 14 17.76 -5.29 -3.06
C TRP A 14 18.18 -5.45 -1.60
N ARG A 15 19.19 -4.66 -1.22
CA ARG A 15 19.46 -4.28 0.16
C ARG A 15 19.71 -2.78 0.16
N PRO A 16 18.89 -1.96 0.82
CA PRO A 16 17.88 -2.25 1.87
C PRO A 16 16.52 -2.71 1.32
N ALA A 17 15.62 -3.15 2.23
CA ALA A 17 14.24 -3.52 1.88
C ALA A 17 13.49 -2.34 1.21
N PRO A 18 12.57 -2.61 0.27
CA PRO A 18 11.75 -1.56 -0.34
C PRO A 18 10.95 -0.78 0.71
N PRO A 19 10.75 0.53 0.55
CA PRO A 19 9.92 1.32 1.45
C PRO A 19 8.51 0.74 1.63
N LEU A 20 8.04 0.70 2.88
CA LEU A 20 6.66 0.42 3.21
C LEU A 20 5.90 1.74 3.29
N VAL A 21 4.95 1.95 2.38
CA VAL A 21 4.17 3.17 2.25
C VAL A 21 2.76 2.94 2.80
N PHE A 22 2.40 3.67 3.84
CA PHE A 22 1.06 3.70 4.39
C PHE A 22 0.28 4.91 3.87
N VAL A 23 -0.91 4.67 3.30
CA VAL A 23 -1.78 5.71 2.76
C VAL A 23 -2.98 5.93 3.69
N ASP A 24 -3.22 7.19 4.02
CA ASP A 24 -4.40 7.67 4.75
C ASP A 24 -4.67 6.95 6.09
N MET A 25 -3.64 6.64 6.87
CA MET A 25 -3.77 6.05 8.21
C MET A 25 -4.27 7.10 9.23
N LEU A 26 -5.45 7.68 8.96
CA LEU A 26 -6.04 8.77 9.73
C LEU A 26 -7.31 8.33 10.46
N GLN A 27 -7.59 8.93 11.64
CA GLN A 27 -8.80 8.66 12.43
C GLN A 27 -10.08 8.88 11.63
N SER A 28 -10.09 9.86 10.71
CA SER A 28 -11.23 10.13 9.84
C SER A 28 -11.64 8.92 8.96
N GLN A 29 -10.74 7.99 8.71
CA GLN A 29 -11.07 6.79 7.96
C GLN A 29 -11.91 5.80 8.78
N LEU A 30 -11.87 5.90 10.11
CA LEU A 30 -12.56 5.01 11.04
C LEU A 30 -13.85 5.62 11.61
N GLU A 31 -14.01 6.96 11.55
CA GLU A 31 -15.09 7.69 12.24
C GLU A 31 -16.41 7.68 11.46
N SER A 32 -16.42 7.38 10.17
CA SER A 32 -17.61 7.40 9.33
C SER A 32 -18.11 5.98 9.05
N GLU A 33 -19.38 5.71 9.33
CA GLU A 33 -20.04 4.45 8.95
C GLU A 33 -20.06 4.22 7.44
N GLU A 34 -19.99 5.31 6.65
CA GLU A 34 -19.91 5.27 5.19
C GLU A 34 -18.49 4.93 4.67
N ASN A 35 -17.46 5.06 5.53
CA ASN A 35 -16.09 4.85 5.09
C ASN A 35 -15.70 3.38 5.05
N PHE A 36 -15.82 2.69 6.18
CA PHE A 36 -15.48 1.27 6.30
C PHE A 36 -16.36 0.75 7.44
N GLY A 37 -17.19 -0.25 7.22
CA GLY A 37 -18.08 -0.78 8.24
C GLY A 37 -17.36 -1.04 9.57
N ARG A 38 -18.01 -0.75 10.70
CA ARG A 38 -17.44 -1.02 12.03
C ARG A 38 -17.09 -2.51 12.14
N GLY A 39 -15.84 -2.81 12.50
CA GLY A 39 -15.32 -4.18 12.61
C GLY A 39 -14.69 -4.73 11.33
N GLU A 40 -14.99 -4.21 10.13
CA GLU A 40 -14.35 -4.66 8.89
C GLU A 40 -12.90 -4.16 8.77
N THR A 41 -12.58 -3.03 9.40
CA THR A 41 -11.24 -2.45 9.41
C THR A 41 -10.28 -3.12 10.40
N ASP A 42 -10.78 -3.80 11.43
CA ASP A 42 -9.94 -4.39 12.47
C ASP A 42 -8.94 -5.41 11.94
N PRO A 43 -9.31 -6.35 11.03
CA PRO A 43 -8.35 -7.26 10.42
C PRO A 43 -7.29 -6.53 9.59
N VAL A 44 -7.69 -5.50 8.83
CA VAL A 44 -6.77 -4.68 8.01
C VAL A 44 -5.80 -3.91 8.89
N LEU A 45 -6.29 -3.28 9.96
CA LEU A 45 -5.45 -2.57 10.93
C LEU A 45 -4.47 -3.52 11.63
N ALA A 46 -4.90 -4.74 11.97
CA ALA A 46 -4.02 -5.74 12.56
C ALA A 46 -2.85 -6.08 11.61
N LYS A 47 -3.13 -6.24 10.31
CA LYS A 47 -2.09 -6.48 9.30
C LYS A 47 -1.20 -5.26 9.08
N CYS A 48 -1.76 -4.05 9.05
CA CYS A 48 -0.97 -2.82 8.99
C CYS A 48 -0.04 -2.68 10.21
N ARG A 49 -0.52 -3.01 11.43
CA ARG A 49 0.31 -3.01 12.64
C ARG A 49 1.43 -4.04 12.57
N LEU A 50 1.15 -5.25 12.07
CA LEU A 50 2.17 -6.28 11.86
C LEU A 50 3.25 -5.77 10.91
N LEU A 51 2.88 -5.22 9.76
CA LEU A 51 3.82 -4.65 8.78
C LEU A 51 4.68 -3.55 9.39
N LEU A 52 4.05 -2.61 10.11
CA LEU A 52 4.74 -1.49 10.73
C LEU A 52 5.71 -1.94 11.83
N ALA A 53 5.32 -2.92 12.65
CA ALA A 53 6.15 -3.48 13.70
C ALA A 53 7.41 -4.14 13.12
N GLU A 54 7.24 -5.01 12.10
CA GLU A 54 8.35 -5.68 11.42
C GLU A 54 9.29 -4.67 10.72
N ALA A 55 8.73 -3.68 10.03
CA ALA A 55 9.52 -2.65 9.37
C ALA A 55 10.37 -1.86 10.38
N ARG A 56 9.79 -1.48 11.51
CA ARG A 56 10.49 -0.73 12.58
C ARG A 56 11.53 -1.57 13.31
N GLU A 57 11.25 -2.84 13.58
CA GLU A 57 12.19 -3.76 14.20
C GLU A 57 13.43 -4.00 13.32
N ARG A 58 13.21 -4.09 12.01
CA ARG A 58 14.26 -4.35 11.01
C ARG A 58 14.88 -3.09 10.42
N HIS A 59 14.44 -1.91 10.87
CA HIS A 59 14.89 -0.61 10.35
C HIS A 59 14.67 -0.48 8.83
N TRP A 60 13.57 -1.04 8.32
CA TRP A 60 13.15 -0.83 6.94
C TRP A 60 12.57 0.56 6.75
N PRO A 61 12.74 1.19 5.59
CA PRO A 61 12.17 2.50 5.32
C PRO A 61 10.63 2.48 5.42
N VAL A 62 10.07 3.43 6.15
CA VAL A 62 8.62 3.62 6.28
C VAL A 62 8.24 5.01 5.81
N ALA A 63 7.18 5.10 5.03
CA ALA A 63 6.58 6.36 4.60
C ALA A 63 5.10 6.40 4.96
N PHE A 64 4.63 7.58 5.34
CA PHE A 64 3.22 7.88 5.55
C PHE A 64 2.79 8.96 4.56
N VAL A 65 1.72 8.70 3.83
CA VAL A 65 1.15 9.66 2.88
C VAL A 65 -0.29 9.93 3.28
N ARG A 66 -0.67 11.20 3.34
CA ARG A 66 -2.03 11.64 3.67
C ARG A 66 -2.45 12.82 2.79
N ASN A 67 -3.76 13.06 2.72
CA ASN A 67 -4.24 14.32 2.17
C ASN A 67 -3.69 15.49 2.99
N ALA A 68 -3.22 16.52 2.30
CA ALA A 68 -2.85 17.78 2.93
C ALA A 68 -4.05 18.30 3.76
N PRO A 69 -3.89 18.51 5.08
CA PRO A 69 -4.98 19.02 5.88
C PRO A 69 -5.34 20.43 5.41
N SER A 70 -6.63 20.68 5.18
CA SER A 70 -7.08 22.06 4.92
C SER A 70 -6.71 22.97 6.09
N GLN A 71 -6.60 24.27 5.84
CA GLN A 71 -6.23 25.21 6.92
C GLN A 71 -7.19 25.15 8.11
N THR A 72 -8.47 24.89 7.85
CA THR A 72 -9.53 24.74 8.87
C THR A 72 -9.50 23.38 9.58
N ALA A 73 -8.91 22.36 8.97
CA ALA A 73 -8.83 20.99 9.55
C ALA A 73 -7.51 20.74 10.31
N ARG A 74 -6.57 21.70 10.29
CA ARG A 74 -5.32 21.56 11.07
C ARG A 74 -5.62 21.47 12.55
N GLY A 75 -5.25 20.34 13.17
CA GLY A 75 -5.52 20.07 14.59
C GLY A 75 -6.89 19.48 14.89
N SER A 76 -7.74 19.24 13.88
CA SER A 76 -9.01 18.53 14.08
C SER A 76 -8.78 17.04 14.38
N ALA A 77 -9.77 16.37 14.99
CA ALA A 77 -9.74 14.93 15.23
C ALA A 77 -9.50 14.14 13.92
N SER A 78 -10.11 14.61 12.81
CA SER A 78 -10.02 13.98 11.50
C SER A 78 -8.62 13.98 10.87
N SER A 79 -7.75 14.91 11.26
CA SER A 79 -6.37 14.99 10.78
C SER A 79 -5.37 14.18 11.62
N ARG A 80 -5.82 13.57 12.71
CA ARG A 80 -4.96 12.75 13.58
C ARG A 80 -4.69 11.38 12.98
N TRP A 81 -3.49 10.89 13.21
CA TRP A 81 -3.13 9.51 12.88
C TRP A 81 -3.93 8.52 13.72
N ILE A 82 -4.20 7.35 13.15
CA ILE A 82 -4.74 6.21 13.92
C ILE A 82 -3.72 5.84 14.99
N GLU A 83 -4.19 5.55 16.20
CA GLU A 83 -3.35 5.16 17.33
C GLU A 83 -2.37 4.02 16.95
N GLY A 84 -1.08 4.26 17.21
CA GLY A 84 0.02 3.38 16.85
C GLY A 84 0.60 3.58 15.45
N PHE A 85 -0.01 4.47 14.64
CA PHE A 85 0.51 4.85 13.32
C PHE A 85 1.07 6.27 13.27
N GLU A 86 1.35 6.86 14.42
CA GLU A 86 2.04 8.15 14.46
C GLU A 86 3.44 8.00 13.87
N PRO A 87 3.81 8.84 12.86
CA PRO A 87 5.15 8.82 12.30
C PRO A 87 6.23 9.10 13.34
N ARG A 88 7.31 8.34 13.28
CA ARG A 88 8.52 8.58 14.07
C ARG A 88 9.48 9.50 13.31
N ARG A 89 10.48 10.02 14.00
CA ARG A 89 11.49 10.91 13.38
C ARG A 89 12.21 10.28 12.18
N ALA A 90 12.32 8.97 12.14
CA ALA A 90 12.96 8.24 11.05
C ALA A 90 12.02 7.95 9.88
N ASP A 91 10.70 8.12 10.06
CA ASP A 91 9.72 7.84 9.02
C ASP A 91 9.59 9.05 8.08
N MET A 92 9.36 8.80 6.80
CA MET A 92 9.02 9.83 5.82
C MET A 92 7.54 10.18 5.94
N VAL A 93 7.21 11.47 5.81
CA VAL A 93 5.80 11.94 5.81
C VAL A 93 5.58 12.85 4.62
N PHE A 94 4.54 12.55 3.85
CA PHE A 94 4.18 13.31 2.66
C PHE A 94 2.72 13.76 2.72
N ASP A 95 2.47 15.04 2.52
CA ASP A 95 1.14 15.61 2.36
C ASP A 95 0.83 15.71 0.86
N ARG A 96 -0.14 14.94 0.36
CA ARG A 96 -0.57 14.96 -1.04
C ARG A 96 -1.72 15.94 -1.26
N THR A 97 -1.81 16.49 -2.46
CA THR A 97 -2.85 17.45 -2.87
C THR A 97 -3.90 16.87 -3.81
N GLY A 98 -3.61 15.70 -4.36
CA GLY A 98 -4.51 14.94 -5.25
C GLY A 98 -4.73 13.50 -4.73
N PRO A 99 -5.49 12.67 -5.47
CA PRO A 99 -5.74 11.29 -5.05
C PRO A 99 -4.47 10.43 -5.01
N SER A 100 -3.54 10.64 -5.92
CA SER A 100 -2.28 9.89 -6.01
C SER A 100 -1.22 10.43 -5.04
N CYS A 101 -0.39 9.56 -4.49
CA CYS A 101 0.80 9.94 -3.72
C CYS A 101 1.78 10.77 -4.57
N TYR A 102 1.80 10.57 -5.89
CA TYR A 102 2.62 11.32 -6.84
C TYR A 102 2.19 12.78 -7.03
N SER A 103 1.05 13.21 -6.46
CA SER A 103 0.71 14.62 -6.37
C SER A 103 1.61 15.40 -5.40
N ASN A 104 2.50 14.71 -4.68
CA ASN A 104 3.62 15.27 -3.94
C ASN A 104 4.93 14.89 -4.64
N GLU A 105 5.63 15.86 -5.21
CA GLU A 105 6.87 15.61 -5.98
C GLU A 105 7.97 14.97 -5.11
N ALA A 106 8.09 15.35 -3.84
CA ALA A 106 9.06 14.76 -2.93
C ALA A 106 8.80 13.27 -2.66
N PHE A 107 7.55 12.81 -2.78
CA PHE A 107 7.25 11.38 -2.74
C PHE A 107 7.84 10.64 -3.95
N ALA A 108 7.65 11.18 -5.15
CA ALA A 108 8.21 10.60 -6.37
C ALA A 108 9.75 10.50 -6.28
N ASP A 109 10.41 11.60 -5.90
CA ASP A 109 11.88 11.66 -5.72
C ASP A 109 12.38 10.66 -4.67
N ALA A 110 11.64 10.50 -3.56
CA ALA A 110 11.99 9.53 -2.53
C ALA A 110 11.89 8.08 -3.03
N MET A 111 10.85 7.75 -3.80
CA MET A 111 10.68 6.41 -4.37
C MET A 111 11.70 6.13 -5.48
N ASP A 112 12.05 7.12 -6.30
CA ASP A 112 13.17 7.03 -7.26
C ASP A 112 14.49 6.72 -6.54
N SER A 113 14.81 7.49 -5.50
CA SER A 113 16.02 7.33 -4.69
C SER A 113 16.08 5.98 -3.97
N ALA A 114 14.92 5.42 -3.62
CA ALA A 114 14.81 4.10 -2.99
C ALA A 114 14.88 2.94 -4.02
N GLY A 115 15.09 3.24 -5.30
CA GLY A 115 15.29 2.24 -6.36
C GLY A 115 14.03 1.85 -7.09
N ARG A 116 12.99 2.69 -7.06
CA ARG A 116 11.74 2.53 -7.84
C ARG A 116 10.88 1.34 -7.46
N VAL A 117 11.10 0.76 -6.29
CA VAL A 117 10.30 -0.35 -5.76
C VAL A 117 9.81 0.01 -4.38
N TYR A 118 8.53 -0.17 -4.11
CA TYR A 118 7.95 0.03 -2.79
C TYR A 118 6.70 -0.83 -2.59
N VAL A 119 6.22 -0.88 -1.34
CA VAL A 119 5.03 -1.62 -0.97
C VAL A 119 3.98 -0.67 -0.43
N LEU A 120 2.74 -0.84 -0.84
CA LEU A 120 1.62 0.05 -0.54
C LEU A 120 0.61 -0.67 0.35
N ALA A 121 0.19 -0.01 1.42
CA ALA A 121 -0.83 -0.47 2.37
C ALA A 121 -1.67 0.73 2.84
N GLY A 122 -2.80 0.50 3.48
CA GLY A 122 -3.63 1.53 4.10
C GLY A 122 -5.03 1.66 3.54
N PHE A 123 -5.62 2.84 3.63
CA PHE A 123 -7.01 3.10 3.29
C PHE A 123 -7.20 3.72 1.91
N GLY A 124 -8.43 3.60 1.37
CA GLY A 124 -8.79 4.15 0.06
C GLY A 124 -8.17 3.37 -1.10
N ALA A 125 -8.24 2.02 -1.05
CA ALA A 125 -7.69 1.19 -2.11
C ALA A 125 -8.36 1.48 -3.46
N GLU A 126 -9.65 1.83 -3.47
CA GLU A 126 -10.43 2.21 -4.65
C GLU A 126 -10.07 3.57 -5.25
N SER A 127 -9.40 4.41 -4.48
CA SER A 127 -9.10 5.79 -4.86
C SER A 127 -7.60 6.09 -4.75
N SER A 128 -7.13 6.35 -3.54
CA SER A 128 -5.75 6.80 -3.29
C SER A 128 -4.71 5.76 -3.68
N CYS A 129 -4.92 4.48 -3.32
CA CYS A 129 -3.99 3.43 -3.70
C CYS A 129 -4.03 3.20 -5.22
N LEU A 130 -5.22 3.01 -5.81
CA LEU A 130 -5.35 2.74 -7.24
C LEU A 130 -4.76 3.87 -8.10
N SER A 131 -5.04 5.14 -7.76
CA SER A 131 -4.43 6.29 -8.45
C SER A 131 -2.91 6.29 -8.34
N THR A 132 -2.38 5.94 -7.16
CA THR A 132 -0.94 5.82 -6.93
C THR A 132 -0.33 4.70 -7.77
N LEU A 133 -1.00 3.54 -7.89
CA LEU A 133 -0.52 2.44 -8.72
C LEU A 133 -0.48 2.80 -10.21
N MET A 134 -1.48 3.54 -10.69
CA MET A 134 -1.52 4.00 -12.09
C MET A 134 -0.38 4.99 -12.39
N ASP A 135 -0.10 5.92 -11.48
CA ASP A 135 1.00 6.87 -11.64
C ASP A 135 2.37 6.19 -11.42
N ALA A 136 2.47 5.22 -10.53
CA ALA A 136 3.67 4.39 -10.38
C ALA A 136 4.04 3.72 -11.70
N ALA A 137 3.06 3.12 -12.38
CA ALA A 137 3.29 2.48 -13.68
C ALA A 137 3.74 3.47 -14.77
N ARG A 138 3.31 4.74 -14.71
CA ARG A 138 3.77 5.81 -15.62
C ARG A 138 5.20 6.26 -15.34
N ASN A 139 5.65 6.14 -14.08
CA ASN A 139 6.98 6.51 -13.64
C ASN A 139 7.95 5.33 -13.62
N ASP A 140 7.59 4.20 -14.23
CA ASP A 140 8.40 2.97 -14.23
C ASP A 140 8.75 2.50 -12.80
N HIS A 141 7.84 2.70 -11.85
CA HIS A 141 7.96 2.21 -10.48
C HIS A 141 7.23 0.88 -10.31
N PHE A 142 7.79 -0.02 -9.53
CA PHE A 142 7.22 -1.33 -9.23
C PHE A 142 6.61 -1.34 -7.83
N VAL A 143 5.34 -1.67 -7.75
CA VAL A 143 4.60 -1.61 -6.49
C VAL A 143 4.04 -2.97 -6.10
N GLY A 144 4.24 -3.34 -4.85
CA GLY A 144 3.48 -4.41 -4.19
C GLY A 144 2.29 -3.81 -3.45
N LEU A 145 1.05 -4.17 -3.82
CA LEU A 145 -0.12 -3.81 -3.02
C LEU A 145 -0.43 -4.92 -2.02
N VAL A 146 -0.44 -4.59 -0.73
CA VAL A 146 -0.74 -5.57 0.33
C VAL A 146 -2.24 -5.70 0.49
N ARG A 147 -2.81 -6.78 -0.04
CA ARG A 147 -4.26 -6.99 -0.14
C ARG A 147 -4.99 -7.07 1.21
N ASP A 148 -4.37 -7.66 2.20
CA ASP A 148 -4.92 -7.87 3.54
C ASP A 148 -4.54 -6.74 4.52
N ALA A 149 -3.72 -5.78 4.07
CA ALA A 149 -3.41 -4.54 4.76
C ALA A 149 -3.90 -3.30 3.99
N SER A 150 -4.85 -3.47 3.07
CA SER A 150 -5.51 -2.38 2.36
C SER A 150 -7.03 -2.52 2.46
N ALA A 151 -7.74 -1.39 2.52
CA ALA A 151 -9.19 -1.36 2.64
C ALA A 151 -9.83 -0.49 1.56
N THR A 152 -11.00 -0.92 1.11
CA THR A 152 -11.84 -0.27 0.08
C THR A 152 -13.17 0.12 0.69
N ARG A 153 -13.65 1.32 0.42
CA ARG A 153 -15.02 1.73 0.76
C ARG A 153 -16.02 0.97 -0.09
N PRO A 154 -17.25 0.74 0.41
CA PRO A 154 -18.32 0.21 -0.42
C PRO A 154 -18.51 1.05 -1.67
N LEU A 155 -18.55 0.42 -2.84
CA LEU A 155 -18.92 1.06 -4.09
C LEU A 155 -20.44 0.96 -4.32
N PRO A 156 -21.05 1.86 -5.09
CA PRO A 156 -22.49 1.80 -5.35
C PRO A 156 -22.93 0.42 -5.85
N GLY A 157 -23.81 -0.24 -5.09
CA GLY A 157 -24.33 -1.56 -5.42
C GLY A 157 -23.47 -2.75 -4.97
N TYR A 158 -22.36 -2.51 -4.26
CA TYR A 158 -21.46 -3.55 -3.78
C TYR A 158 -21.14 -3.32 -2.31
N ASP A 159 -20.99 -4.39 -1.55
CA ASP A 159 -20.44 -4.29 -0.19
C ASP A 159 -18.92 -4.02 -0.20
N ALA A 160 -18.33 -3.78 0.98
CA ALA A 160 -16.89 -3.46 1.08
C ALA A 160 -16.00 -4.61 0.59
N ALA A 161 -16.37 -5.87 0.87
CA ALA A 161 -15.59 -7.04 0.47
C ALA A 161 -15.65 -7.27 -1.04
N GLU A 162 -16.81 -7.09 -1.65
CA GLU A 162 -17.00 -7.17 -3.10
C GLU A 162 -16.24 -6.06 -3.81
N SER A 163 -16.37 -4.83 -3.31
CA SER A 163 -15.63 -3.66 -3.79
C SER A 163 -14.13 -3.89 -3.72
N HIS A 164 -13.64 -4.41 -2.59
CA HIS A 164 -12.22 -4.70 -2.42
C HIS A 164 -11.72 -5.76 -3.41
N ARG A 165 -12.46 -6.85 -3.61
CA ARG A 165 -12.12 -7.87 -4.62
C ARG A 165 -12.03 -7.29 -6.02
N ALA A 166 -12.98 -6.43 -6.40
CA ALA A 166 -12.99 -5.78 -7.71
C ALA A 166 -11.77 -4.84 -7.89
N VAL A 167 -11.47 -4.02 -6.88
CA VAL A 167 -10.32 -3.12 -6.88
C VAL A 167 -9.01 -3.90 -6.97
N LEU A 168 -8.85 -4.98 -6.20
CA LEU A 168 -7.66 -5.83 -6.27
C LEU A 168 -7.50 -6.44 -7.67
N ALA A 169 -8.59 -6.90 -8.29
CA ALA A 169 -8.55 -7.46 -9.64
C ALA A 169 -8.06 -6.42 -10.68
N VAL A 170 -8.53 -5.17 -10.60
CA VAL A 170 -8.03 -4.07 -11.44
C VAL A 170 -6.56 -3.76 -11.14
N SER A 171 -6.21 -3.72 -9.87
CA SER A 171 -4.85 -3.38 -9.40
C SER A 171 -3.78 -4.35 -9.92
N THR A 172 -4.13 -5.61 -10.27
CA THR A 172 -3.19 -6.55 -10.91
C THR A 172 -2.62 -6.08 -12.24
N ARG A 173 -3.22 -5.05 -12.84
CA ARG A 173 -2.71 -4.42 -14.08
C ARG A 173 -1.50 -3.51 -13.82
N TYR A 174 -1.34 -3.02 -12.59
CA TYR A 174 -0.39 -1.98 -12.23
C TYR A 174 0.56 -2.39 -11.11
N ALA A 175 0.21 -3.44 -10.35
CA ALA A 175 0.94 -3.87 -9.16
C ALA A 175 0.96 -5.39 -9.00
N THR A 176 1.94 -5.88 -8.26
CA THR A 176 1.90 -7.24 -7.72
C THR A 176 1.05 -7.24 -6.45
N ILE A 177 0.07 -8.15 -6.36
CA ILE A 177 -0.76 -8.29 -5.17
C ILE A 177 -0.10 -9.31 -4.23
N VAL A 178 0.20 -8.86 -3.00
CA VAL A 178 0.87 -9.67 -1.98
C VAL A 178 0.06 -9.71 -0.68
N THR A 179 0.38 -10.63 0.23
CA THR A 179 -0.09 -10.59 1.62
C THR A 179 0.97 -9.95 2.52
N ALA A 180 0.57 -9.53 3.70
CA ALA A 180 1.49 -8.95 4.69
C ALA A 180 2.62 -9.92 5.04
N GLU A 181 2.29 -11.18 5.33
CA GLU A 181 3.28 -12.22 5.66
C GLU A 181 4.23 -12.50 4.51
N HIS A 182 3.69 -12.63 3.28
CA HIS A 182 4.53 -12.89 2.11
C HIS A 182 5.54 -11.76 1.89
N TRP A 183 5.11 -10.50 2.00
CA TRP A 183 6.03 -9.37 1.89
C TRP A 183 7.09 -9.38 2.99
N ILE A 184 6.71 -9.65 4.25
CA ILE A 184 7.65 -9.73 5.38
C ILE A 184 8.70 -10.81 5.10
N ASP A 185 8.31 -11.99 4.66
CA ASP A 185 9.24 -13.09 4.37
C ASP A 185 10.19 -12.75 3.22
N VAL A 186 9.66 -12.12 2.17
CA VAL A 186 10.46 -11.65 1.03
C VAL A 186 11.44 -10.56 1.47
N ALA A 187 10.96 -9.53 2.15
CA ALA A 187 11.78 -8.42 2.63
C ALA A 187 12.84 -8.86 3.65
N ALA A 188 12.56 -9.90 4.44
CA ALA A 188 13.50 -10.52 5.35
C ALA A 188 14.49 -11.49 4.67
N GLY A 189 14.36 -11.73 3.37
CA GLY A 189 15.19 -12.70 2.64
C GLY A 189 14.90 -14.16 2.98
N LYS A 190 13.70 -14.46 3.50
CA LYS A 190 13.29 -15.81 3.90
C LYS A 190 12.45 -16.52 2.85
N ALA A 191 11.90 -15.82 1.86
CA ALA A 191 11.05 -16.41 0.84
C ALA A 191 11.88 -17.32 -0.07
N GLN A 192 11.55 -18.60 -0.08
CA GLN A 192 11.96 -19.52 -1.12
C GLN A 192 11.14 -19.24 -2.39
N GLU A 193 11.71 -19.57 -3.55
CA GLU A 193 11.04 -19.41 -4.85
C GLU A 193 9.58 -19.88 -4.80
N ALA A 194 8.66 -19.05 -5.30
CA ALA A 194 7.27 -19.43 -5.44
C ALA A 194 7.15 -20.70 -6.30
N PRO A 195 6.20 -21.59 -6.01
CA PRO A 195 6.02 -22.81 -6.79
C PRO A 195 5.76 -22.44 -8.26
N LYS A 196 6.59 -22.94 -9.16
CA LYS A 196 6.43 -22.77 -10.62
C LYS A 196 5.00 -23.11 -11.00
N ARG A 197 4.30 -22.20 -11.67
CA ARG A 197 2.95 -22.44 -12.20
C ARG A 197 2.99 -23.74 -13.01
N PRO A 198 2.06 -24.68 -12.81
CA PRO A 198 1.96 -25.82 -13.69
C PRO A 198 1.74 -25.31 -15.12
N ASN A 199 2.54 -25.83 -16.04
CA ASN A 199 2.48 -25.49 -17.45
C ASN A 199 1.03 -25.49 -17.94
N ALA A 200 0.55 -24.38 -18.49
CA ALA A 200 -0.71 -24.34 -19.21
C ALA A 200 -0.64 -25.41 -20.30
N ARG A 201 -1.47 -26.44 -20.17
CA ARG A 201 -1.63 -27.45 -21.22
C ARG A 201 -1.97 -26.71 -22.51
N LYS A 202 -1.14 -26.88 -23.53
CA LYS A 202 -1.48 -26.50 -24.89
C LYS A 202 -2.75 -27.26 -25.25
N VAL A 203 -3.84 -26.54 -25.42
CA VAL A 203 -5.04 -27.08 -26.06
C VAL A 203 -4.71 -27.13 -27.53
N THR A 204 -4.56 -28.35 -28.04
CA THR A 204 -4.50 -28.67 -29.47
C THR A 204 -5.88 -28.55 -30.06
#